data_e78ebfada0da949b1b76d834dc1cb3d3
#
_entry.id   e78ebfada0da949b1b76d834dc1cb3d3
#
_cell.length_a   1.000
_cell.length_b   1.000
_cell.length_c   1.000
_cell.angle_alpha   90.00
_cell.angle_beta   90.00
_cell.angle_gamma   90.00
#
_symmetry.space_group_name_H-M   'P 1'
#
loop_
_entity.id
_entity.type
_entity.pdbx_description
1 polymer ?
#
loop_
_entity_poly.entity_id
_entity_poly.type
_entity_poly.pdbx_seq_one_letter_code
_entity_poly.pdbx_strand_id
1 'polypeptide(L)'
;MQILINRDSKPWQLQVWVSFLLAVFLCAVGLSYLPGRDLDRAFMVMGYFFCLSAAFVLAKYVRDQENSKAQGQQTDTPMFRLVVWGGFFLAMSLTGWGLWRMEVNETYKAFLGVSWLYLITCTFTLAKTLRDRHEADLNQARMAQRQTRDAQAQ
;
A
#
# COMPACT_ATOMS: atom_id res chain seq x y z
N MET A 1 -26.07 -21.55 2.76
CA MET A 1 -25.57 -20.22 2.35
C MET A 1 -24.14 -20.40 1.81
N GLN A 2 -23.97 -20.49 0.49
CA GLN A 2 -22.64 -20.63 -0.10
C GLN A 2 -21.93 -19.28 0.06
N ILE A 3 -20.92 -19.24 0.91
CA ILE A 3 -20.00 -18.11 0.96
C ILE A 3 -19.20 -18.17 -0.34
N LEU A 4 -19.56 -17.33 -1.29
CA LEU A 4 -18.77 -17.12 -2.51
C LEU A 4 -17.41 -16.56 -2.07
N ILE A 5 -16.41 -17.42 -2.00
CA ILE A 5 -15.02 -17.03 -1.80
C ILE A 5 -14.62 -16.34 -3.11
N ASN A 6 -14.76 -15.02 -3.13
CA ASN A 6 -14.34 -14.20 -4.26
C ASN A 6 -12.81 -14.17 -4.28
N ARG A 7 -12.21 -15.19 -4.90
CA ARG A 7 -10.78 -15.28 -5.09
C ARG A 7 -10.41 -14.40 -6.27
N ASP A 8 -9.63 -13.35 -6.02
CA ASP A 8 -9.07 -12.53 -7.09
C ASP A 8 -8.44 -13.40 -8.18
N SER A 9 -8.79 -13.15 -9.43
CA SER A 9 -8.29 -13.94 -10.55
C SER A 9 -6.76 -13.83 -10.64
N LYS A 10 -6.09 -14.94 -11.02
CA LYS A 10 -4.64 -14.95 -11.22
C LYS A 10 -4.13 -13.81 -12.12
N PRO A 11 -4.82 -13.46 -13.23
CA PRO A 11 -4.44 -12.33 -14.07
C PRO A 11 -4.48 -10.98 -13.32
N TRP A 12 -5.47 -10.76 -12.45
CA TRP A 12 -5.56 -9.55 -11.64
C TRP A 12 -4.36 -9.42 -10.68
N GLN A 13 -4.01 -10.49 -10.00
CA GLN A 13 -2.85 -10.50 -9.10
C GLN A 13 -1.56 -10.21 -9.85
N LEU A 14 -1.38 -10.81 -11.03
CA LEU A 14 -0.22 -10.55 -11.88
C LEU A 14 -0.17 -9.07 -12.29
N GLN A 15 -1.29 -8.51 -12.73
CA GLN A 15 -1.39 -7.09 -13.12
C GLN A 15 -1.00 -6.15 -11.98
N VAL A 16 -1.46 -6.40 -10.76
CA VAL A 16 -1.14 -5.58 -9.59
C VAL A 16 0.36 -5.63 -9.29
N TRP A 17 0.98 -6.82 -9.33
CA TRP A 17 2.42 -6.96 -9.13
C TRP A 17 3.23 -6.27 -10.22
N VAL A 18 2.85 -6.45 -11.48
CA VAL A 18 3.53 -5.79 -12.62
C VAL A 18 3.42 -4.27 -12.51
N SER A 19 2.24 -3.74 -12.17
CA SER A 19 2.03 -2.30 -11.99
C SER A 19 2.88 -1.74 -10.86
N PHE A 20 2.97 -2.44 -9.73
CA PHE A 20 3.80 -2.01 -8.60
C PHE A 20 5.29 -2.02 -8.96
N LEU A 21 5.79 -3.10 -9.56
CA LEU A 21 7.18 -3.19 -9.99
C LEU A 21 7.54 -2.12 -11.04
N LEU A 22 6.62 -1.86 -11.98
CA LEU A 22 6.78 -0.78 -12.96
C LEU A 22 6.85 0.59 -12.27
N ALA A 23 5.99 0.86 -11.29
CA ALA A 23 6.01 2.11 -10.54
C ALA A 23 7.33 2.29 -9.78
N VAL A 24 7.83 1.25 -9.11
CA VAL A 24 9.13 1.25 -8.43
C VAL A 24 10.26 1.51 -9.44
N PHE A 25 10.24 0.85 -10.57
CA PHE A 25 11.23 1.04 -11.64
C PHE A 25 11.25 2.47 -12.17
N LEU A 26 10.08 3.05 -12.49
CA LEU A 26 9.97 4.44 -12.95
C LEU A 26 10.49 5.44 -11.92
N CYS A 27 10.18 5.24 -10.64
CA CYS A 27 10.71 6.07 -9.56
C CYS A 27 12.23 5.92 -9.43
N ALA A 28 12.76 4.70 -9.50
CA ALA A 28 14.19 4.43 -9.43
C ALA A 28 14.96 5.09 -10.59
N VAL A 29 14.44 4.97 -11.82
CA VAL A 29 14.99 5.63 -13.00
C VAL A 29 14.96 7.15 -12.82
N GLY A 30 13.81 7.72 -12.44
CA GLY A 30 13.66 9.15 -12.21
C GLY A 30 14.64 9.69 -11.16
N LEU A 31 14.80 8.99 -10.04
CA LEU A 31 15.74 9.39 -8.99
C LEU A 31 17.22 9.23 -9.40
N SER A 32 17.54 8.19 -10.19
CA SER A 32 18.91 7.93 -10.66
C SER A 32 19.41 9.03 -11.61
N TYR A 33 18.54 9.56 -12.45
CA TYR A 33 18.86 10.63 -13.39
C TYR A 33 18.59 12.04 -12.84
N LEU A 34 18.24 12.16 -11.56
CA LEU A 34 17.94 13.46 -10.94
C LEU A 34 19.18 14.35 -11.00
N PRO A 35 19.16 15.49 -11.75
CA PRO A 35 20.22 16.47 -11.71
C PRO A 35 20.14 17.21 -10.38
N GLY A 36 21.23 17.34 -9.65
CA GLY A 36 21.26 18.08 -8.39
C GLY A 36 22.34 17.56 -7.43
N ARG A 37 22.31 18.09 -6.21
CA ARG A 37 23.21 17.66 -5.13
C ARG A 37 22.84 16.27 -4.64
N ASP A 38 23.81 15.50 -4.19
CA ASP A 38 23.55 14.15 -3.63
C ASP A 38 22.59 14.19 -2.43
N LEU A 39 22.58 15.30 -1.69
CA LEU A 39 21.65 15.51 -0.59
C LEU A 39 20.19 15.60 -1.06
N ASP A 40 19.92 16.25 -2.18
CA ASP A 40 18.58 16.38 -2.74
C ASP A 40 18.07 15.02 -3.21
N ARG A 41 18.93 14.19 -3.81
CA ARG A 41 18.61 12.80 -4.16
C ARG A 41 18.31 11.98 -2.92
N ALA A 42 19.17 12.06 -1.91
CA ALA A 42 18.98 11.32 -0.65
C ALA A 42 17.67 11.71 0.02
N PHE A 43 17.34 13.01 0.05
CA PHE A 43 16.07 13.51 0.60
C PHE A 43 14.87 12.92 -0.15
N MET A 44 14.89 12.91 -1.48
CA MET A 44 13.80 12.38 -2.29
C MET A 44 13.65 10.86 -2.13
N VAL A 45 14.75 10.12 -2.10
CA VAL A 45 14.73 8.67 -1.83
C VAL A 45 14.11 8.38 -0.47
N MET A 46 14.56 9.07 0.58
CA MET A 46 13.99 8.94 1.92
C MET A 46 12.49 9.29 1.95
N GLY A 47 12.11 10.39 1.28
CA GLY A 47 10.73 10.82 1.16
C GLY A 47 9.84 9.76 0.50
N TYR A 48 10.31 9.14 -0.58
CA TYR A 48 9.59 8.05 -1.25
C TYR A 48 9.41 6.83 -0.35
N PHE A 49 10.46 6.39 0.35
CA PHE A 49 10.37 5.29 1.31
C PHE A 49 9.43 5.64 2.48
N PHE A 50 9.48 6.88 2.95
CA PHE A 50 8.59 7.32 4.02
C PHE A 50 7.12 7.32 3.58
N CYS A 51 6.82 7.85 2.39
CA CYS A 51 5.48 7.80 1.82
C CYS A 51 4.99 6.36 1.61
N LEU A 52 5.87 5.48 1.12
CA LEU A 52 5.55 4.07 0.90
C LEU A 52 5.20 3.37 2.23
N SER A 53 6.02 3.57 3.26
CA SER A 53 5.78 3.02 4.60
C SER A 53 4.48 3.55 5.20
N ALA A 54 4.25 4.86 5.11
CA ALA A 54 3.03 5.49 5.60
C ALA A 54 1.78 5.00 4.85
N ALA A 55 1.87 4.77 3.54
CA ALA A 55 0.79 4.20 2.73
C ALA A 55 0.44 2.76 3.16
N PHE A 56 1.43 1.91 3.43
CA PHE A 56 1.20 0.56 3.95
C PHE A 56 0.55 0.57 5.33
N VAL A 57 1.04 1.43 6.24
CA VAL A 57 0.46 1.57 7.59
C VAL A 57 -0.98 2.06 7.52
N LEU A 58 -1.26 3.05 6.66
CA LEU A 58 -2.60 3.58 6.46
C LEU A 58 -3.54 2.52 5.86
N ALA A 59 -3.09 1.78 4.85
CA ALA A 59 -3.85 0.70 4.24
C ALA A 59 -4.22 -0.39 5.25
N LYS A 60 -3.29 -0.76 6.13
CA LYS A 60 -3.54 -1.68 7.23
C LYS A 60 -4.57 -1.10 8.21
N TYR A 61 -4.35 0.13 8.65
CA TYR A 61 -5.21 0.79 9.63
C TYR A 61 -6.68 0.88 9.16
N VAL A 62 -6.91 1.37 7.94
CA VAL A 62 -8.27 1.54 7.38
C VAL A 62 -9.04 0.24 7.43
N ARG A 63 -8.38 -0.85 7.10
CA ARG A 63 -9.04 -2.15 7.13
C ARG A 63 -9.24 -2.73 8.51
N ASP A 64 -8.27 -2.62 9.40
CA ASP A 64 -8.45 -3.08 10.77
C ASP A 64 -9.67 -2.39 11.40
N GLN A 65 -9.89 -1.13 11.02
CA GLN A 65 -11.07 -0.36 11.42
C GLN A 65 -12.36 -0.88 10.76
N GLU A 66 -12.34 -1.27 9.49
CA GLU A 66 -13.50 -1.88 8.82
C GLU A 66 -13.89 -3.21 9.46
N ASN A 67 -12.91 -4.06 9.76
CA ASN A 67 -13.12 -5.35 10.42
C ASN A 67 -13.64 -5.18 11.85
N SER A 68 -13.12 -4.21 12.60
CA SER A 68 -13.57 -3.92 13.96
C SER A 68 -15.02 -3.42 13.99
N LYS A 69 -15.40 -2.58 13.02
CA LYS A 69 -16.80 -2.15 12.87
C LYS A 69 -17.74 -3.31 12.55
N ALA A 70 -17.31 -4.24 11.70
CA ALA A 70 -18.09 -5.42 11.35
C ALA A 70 -18.30 -6.37 12.53
N GLN A 71 -17.37 -6.38 13.51
CA GLN A 71 -17.42 -7.19 14.74
C GLN A 71 -18.02 -6.44 15.94
N GLY A 72 -18.42 -5.18 15.78
CA GLY A 72 -18.97 -4.35 16.86
C GLY A 72 -17.97 -3.97 17.95
N GLN A 73 -16.69 -4.16 17.73
CA GLN A 73 -15.61 -3.78 18.64
C GLN A 73 -14.92 -2.51 18.15
N GLN A 74 -15.01 -1.44 18.92
CA GLN A 74 -14.16 -0.26 18.76
C GLN A 74 -12.85 -0.48 19.51
N THR A 75 -11.79 -0.84 18.78
CA THR A 75 -10.50 -1.19 19.40
C THR A 75 -9.46 -0.06 19.30
N ASP A 76 -9.72 0.99 18.51
CA ASP A 76 -8.71 2.00 18.24
C ASP A 76 -8.92 3.29 19.01
N THR A 77 -7.83 3.75 19.65
CA THR A 77 -7.78 5.06 20.28
C THR A 77 -7.79 6.17 19.21
N PRO A 78 -8.52 7.30 19.45
CA PRO A 78 -8.53 8.45 18.55
C PRO A 78 -7.12 8.96 18.22
N MET A 79 -6.19 8.81 19.15
CA MET A 79 -4.80 9.22 19.01
C MET A 79 -4.05 8.39 17.97
N PHE A 80 -4.26 7.08 17.93
CA PHE A 80 -3.63 6.22 16.92
C PHE A 80 -4.11 6.57 15.51
N ARG A 81 -5.40 6.85 15.36
CA ARG A 81 -5.96 7.33 14.09
C ARG A 81 -5.30 8.62 13.62
N LEU A 82 -5.12 9.58 14.53
CA LEU A 82 -4.47 10.86 14.22
C LEU A 82 -3.02 10.67 13.79
N VAL A 83 -2.28 9.79 14.46
CA VAL A 83 -0.87 9.48 14.12
C VAL A 83 -0.76 8.85 12.73
N VAL A 84 -1.62 7.89 12.40
CA VAL A 84 -1.58 7.19 11.10
C VAL A 84 -1.93 8.15 9.94
N TRP A 85 -3.04 8.87 10.06
CA TRP A 85 -3.46 9.84 9.04
C TRP A 85 -2.51 11.03 8.96
N GLY A 86 -2.11 11.58 10.10
CA GLY A 86 -1.16 12.69 10.19
C GLY A 86 0.21 12.31 9.63
N GLY A 87 0.70 11.13 9.93
CA GLY A 87 1.96 10.61 9.39
C GLY A 87 1.93 10.46 7.88
N PHE A 88 0.83 9.94 7.32
CA PHE A 88 0.67 9.84 5.87
C PHE A 88 0.63 11.22 5.19
N PHE A 89 -0.21 12.13 5.67
CA PHE A 89 -0.28 13.49 5.10
C PHE A 89 1.02 14.25 5.27
N LEU A 90 1.72 14.10 6.39
CA LEU A 90 3.03 14.71 6.61
C LEU A 90 4.07 14.18 5.63
N ALA A 91 4.13 12.87 5.42
CA ALA A 91 5.03 12.24 4.46
C ALA A 91 4.78 12.75 3.04
N MET A 92 3.52 12.80 2.62
CA MET A 92 3.12 13.30 1.29
C MET A 92 3.46 14.78 1.13
N SER A 93 3.17 15.60 2.14
CA SER A 93 3.42 17.04 2.10
C SER A 93 4.91 17.36 2.06
N LEU A 94 5.73 16.69 2.87
CA LEU A 94 7.19 16.91 2.89
C LEU A 94 7.84 16.48 1.57
N THR A 95 7.43 15.33 1.03
CA THR A 95 7.97 14.85 -0.26
C THR A 95 7.54 15.76 -1.41
N GLY A 96 6.27 16.18 -1.45
CA GLY A 96 5.76 17.10 -2.45
C GLY A 96 6.41 18.49 -2.35
N TRP A 97 6.63 18.99 -1.13
CA TRP A 97 7.36 20.24 -0.88
C TRP A 97 8.80 20.15 -1.38
N GLY A 98 9.51 19.06 -1.07
CA GLY A 98 10.87 18.82 -1.55
C GLY A 98 10.95 18.82 -3.07
N LEU A 99 10.02 18.13 -3.73
CA LEU A 99 9.93 18.11 -5.19
C LEU A 99 9.66 19.50 -5.78
N TRP A 100 8.78 20.28 -5.15
CA TRP A 100 8.47 21.65 -5.59
C TRP A 100 9.69 22.57 -5.50
N ARG A 101 10.43 22.48 -4.40
CA ARG A 101 11.61 23.33 -4.12
C ARG A 101 12.84 23.02 -4.97
N MET A 102 12.88 21.86 -5.61
CA MET A 102 14.01 21.48 -6.45
C MET A 102 14.14 22.40 -7.67
N GLU A 103 15.36 22.82 -7.96
CA GLU A 103 15.72 23.59 -9.16
C GLU A 103 16.00 22.65 -10.34
N VAL A 104 14.96 21.96 -10.81
CA VAL A 104 15.02 21.08 -11.99
C VAL A 104 13.96 21.49 -13.01
N ASN A 105 14.11 21.01 -14.25
CA ASN A 105 13.18 21.27 -15.33
C ASN A 105 11.74 20.85 -14.94
N GLU A 106 10.75 21.66 -15.30
CA GLU A 106 9.34 21.43 -15.01
C GLU A 106 8.84 20.06 -15.51
N THR A 107 9.28 19.66 -16.70
CA THR A 107 8.94 18.33 -17.26
C THR A 107 9.47 17.21 -16.38
N TYR A 108 10.65 17.38 -15.81
CA TYR A 108 11.26 16.40 -14.90
C TYR A 108 10.54 16.34 -13.56
N LYS A 109 10.14 17.49 -13.01
CA LYS A 109 9.29 17.55 -11.81
C LYS A 109 7.96 16.83 -12.03
N ALA A 110 7.33 17.06 -13.19
CA ALA A 110 6.07 16.40 -13.53
C ALA A 110 6.25 14.88 -13.62
N PHE A 111 7.32 14.40 -14.24
CA PHE A 111 7.62 12.98 -14.33
C PHE A 111 7.80 12.35 -12.93
N LEU A 112 8.60 12.97 -12.07
CA LEU A 112 8.80 12.49 -10.70
C LEU A 112 7.50 12.51 -9.89
N GLY A 113 6.72 13.58 -9.99
CA GLY A 113 5.45 13.73 -9.30
C GLY A 113 4.43 12.65 -9.71
N VAL A 114 4.26 12.44 -11.01
CA VAL A 114 3.34 11.42 -11.53
C VAL A 114 3.81 10.01 -11.15
N SER A 115 5.10 9.71 -11.30
CA SER A 115 5.67 8.41 -10.90
C SER A 115 5.49 8.14 -9.41
N TRP A 116 5.68 9.14 -8.57
CA TRP A 116 5.47 9.07 -7.14
C TRP A 116 4.01 8.79 -6.76
N LEU A 117 3.06 9.55 -7.33
CA LEU A 117 1.63 9.32 -7.11
C LEU A 117 1.18 7.94 -7.62
N TYR A 118 1.73 7.51 -8.75
CA TYR A 118 1.47 6.18 -9.29
C TYR A 118 1.99 5.09 -8.34
N LEU A 119 3.20 5.26 -7.78
CA LEU A 119 3.75 4.34 -6.78
C LEU A 119 2.85 4.21 -5.55
N ILE A 120 2.34 5.32 -5.01
CA ILE A 120 1.44 5.31 -3.86
C ILE A 120 0.13 4.58 -4.19
N THR A 121 -0.45 4.85 -5.35
CA THR A 121 -1.68 4.17 -5.81
C THR A 121 -1.48 2.66 -5.95
N CYS A 122 -0.37 2.24 -6.57
CA CYS A 122 -0.01 0.82 -6.70
C CYS A 122 0.23 0.17 -5.35
N THR A 123 0.79 0.90 -4.38
CA THR A 123 1.01 0.42 -3.01
C THR A 123 -0.30 0.09 -2.32
N PHE A 124 -1.30 0.97 -2.40
CA PHE A 124 -2.62 0.70 -1.82
C PHE A 124 -3.29 -0.51 -2.47
N THR A 125 -3.23 -0.61 -3.79
CA THR A 125 -3.79 -1.74 -4.55
C THR A 125 -3.11 -3.05 -4.19
N LEU A 126 -1.77 -3.05 -4.12
CA LEU A 126 -0.98 -4.22 -3.74
C LEU A 126 -1.28 -4.66 -2.30
N ALA A 127 -1.31 -3.71 -1.35
CA ALA A 127 -1.63 -4.00 0.05
C ALA A 127 -3.02 -4.63 0.19
N LYS A 128 -4.01 -4.17 -0.58
CA LYS A 128 -5.34 -4.77 -0.63
C LYS A 128 -5.27 -6.19 -1.18
N THR A 129 -4.68 -6.40 -2.35
CA THR A 129 -4.64 -7.70 -3.04
C THR A 129 -3.91 -8.77 -2.23
N LEU A 130 -2.77 -8.44 -1.63
CA LEU A 130 -2.01 -9.38 -0.78
C LEU A 130 -2.83 -9.88 0.40
N ARG A 131 -3.61 -8.99 0.98
CA ARG A 131 -4.42 -9.31 2.13
C ARG A 131 -5.66 -10.11 1.79
N ASP A 132 -6.38 -9.75 0.73
CA ASP A 132 -7.55 -10.48 0.27
C ASP A 132 -7.17 -11.93 -0.05
N ARG A 133 -5.96 -12.15 -0.58
CA ARG A 133 -5.39 -13.47 -0.78
C ARG A 133 -5.16 -14.21 0.54
N HIS A 134 -4.52 -13.57 1.51
CA HIS A 134 -4.25 -14.21 2.80
C HIS A 134 -5.52 -14.63 3.53
N GLU A 135 -6.58 -13.81 3.48
CA GLU A 135 -7.88 -14.16 4.08
C GLU A 135 -8.59 -15.30 3.35
N ALA A 136 -8.50 -15.33 2.02
CA ALA A 136 -9.02 -16.43 1.23
C ALA A 136 -8.36 -17.76 1.62
N ASP A 137 -7.03 -17.76 1.77
CA ASP A 137 -6.25 -18.94 2.16
C ASP A 137 -6.61 -19.40 3.59
N LEU A 138 -6.76 -18.47 4.54
CA LEU A 138 -7.19 -18.78 5.92
C LEU A 138 -8.61 -19.37 5.97
N ASN A 139 -9.53 -18.82 5.18
CA ASN A 139 -10.89 -19.32 5.13
C ASN A 139 -10.96 -20.72 4.52
N GLN A 140 -10.17 -21.01 3.49
CA GLN A 140 -10.05 -22.35 2.93
C GLN A 140 -9.51 -23.36 3.94
N ALA A 141 -8.45 -23.00 4.68
CA ALA A 141 -7.88 -23.84 5.73
C ALA A 141 -8.91 -24.17 6.84
N ARG A 142 -9.70 -23.16 7.27
CA ARG A 142 -10.76 -23.36 8.27
C ARG A 142 -11.87 -24.29 7.78
N MET A 143 -12.26 -24.17 6.51
CA MET A 143 -13.29 -25.06 5.94
C MET A 143 -12.78 -26.51 5.82
N ALA A 144 -11.54 -26.70 5.38
CA ALA A 144 -10.92 -28.02 5.32
C ALA A 144 -10.86 -28.69 6.71
N GLN A 145 -10.52 -27.94 7.76
CA GLN A 145 -10.51 -28.43 9.14
C GLN A 145 -11.91 -28.84 9.64
N ARG A 146 -12.95 -28.07 9.28
CA ARG A 146 -14.34 -28.45 9.65
C ARG A 146 -14.76 -29.72 8.96
N GLN A 147 -14.50 -29.90 7.68
CA GLN A 147 -14.83 -31.10 6.93
C GLN A 147 -14.15 -32.36 7.49
N THR A 148 -12.88 -32.27 7.85
CA THR A 148 -12.17 -33.40 8.49
C THR A 148 -12.73 -33.74 9.86
N ARG A 149 -13.15 -32.75 10.64
CA ARG A 149 -13.74 -32.95 11.96
C ARG A 149 -15.12 -33.62 11.87
N ASP A 150 -15.94 -33.18 10.91
CA ASP A 150 -17.26 -33.75 10.68
C ASP A 150 -17.16 -35.19 10.15
N ALA A 151 -16.17 -35.52 9.33
CA ALA A 151 -15.89 -36.86 8.84
C ALA A 151 -15.37 -37.83 9.92
N GLN A 152 -14.73 -37.31 10.96
CA GLN A 152 -14.24 -38.10 12.11
C GLN A 152 -15.33 -38.33 13.18
N ALA A 153 -16.40 -37.54 13.15
CA ALA A 153 -17.52 -37.64 14.09
C ALA A 153 -18.64 -38.59 13.62
N GLN A 154 -18.59 -39.09 12.38
CA GLN A 154 -19.49 -40.11 11.81
C GLN A 154 -18.90 -41.49 11.94
#